data_0ca2f5afcf8c298c682383a41675939f
#
_entry.id   0ca2f5afcf8c298c682383a41675939f
#
_cell.length_a   1.000
_cell.length_b   1.000
_cell.length_c   1.000
_cell.angle_alpha   90.00
_cell.angle_beta   90.00
_cell.angle_gamma   90.00
#
_symmetry.space_group_name_H-M   'P 1'
#
loop_
_entity.id
_entity.type
_entity.pdbx_description
1 polymer ?
#
loop_
_entity_poly.entity_id
_entity_poly.type
_entity_poly.pdbx_seq_one_letter_code
_entity_poly.pdbx_strand_id
1 'polypeptide(L)'
;ASKVVIKGNHADLASRDQITFMSPTGGLERLVVAATESKGDNTLISLKSNPSKVSTEWYAMPLERKQRMPVSAALITVLAFALILGFLHGLLVTQIKLQPFVVTLCGLLFYRGISRWLVDDQTVGFGNEYETSLGPLASGKFILWTGSNGESFGIPYPFFILLFVALLGAVFLNKTIYGRYMLALGRNEEAARFSGINTARITIIAYVICTCMAGLGGILFAVDSNSVSPSSFGSFFELYAIAAAVLGGCSLRGGEGSILGVLIGTAVMQTLYNFIVLMRISDTLEFAI
;
A
#
# COMPACT_ATOMS: atom_id res chain seq x y z
N ALA A 1 -23.58 -28.78 -1.86
CA ALA A 1 -23.89 -27.36 -1.94
C ALA A 1 -25.33 -27.16 -1.52
N SER A 2 -25.56 -26.35 -0.48
CA SER A 2 -26.91 -26.00 -0.04
C SER A 2 -27.53 -25.08 -1.06
N LYS A 3 -28.78 -25.37 -1.45
CA LYS A 3 -29.56 -24.51 -2.35
C LYS A 3 -30.53 -23.69 -1.52
N VAL A 4 -30.51 -22.38 -1.72
CA VAL A 4 -31.45 -21.44 -1.10
C VAL A 4 -32.26 -20.78 -2.21
N VAL A 5 -33.56 -20.71 -2.01
CA VAL A 5 -34.49 -20.03 -2.95
C VAL A 5 -34.76 -18.63 -2.40
N ILE A 6 -34.41 -17.61 -3.17
CA ILE A 6 -34.75 -16.22 -2.85
C ILE A 6 -35.90 -15.78 -3.76
N LYS A 7 -36.89 -15.14 -3.16
CA LYS A 7 -38.04 -14.59 -3.88
C LYS A 7 -37.62 -13.34 -4.65
N GLY A 8 -37.87 -13.32 -5.93
CA GLY A 8 -37.47 -12.26 -6.85
C GLY A 8 -36.52 -12.71 -7.95
N ASN A 9 -36.50 -11.96 -9.07
CA ASN A 9 -35.60 -12.24 -10.18
C ASN A 9 -34.26 -11.52 -9.91
N HIS A 10 -33.26 -12.27 -9.44
CA HIS A 10 -31.89 -11.82 -9.20
C HIS A 10 -30.91 -12.47 -10.18
N ALA A 11 -31.23 -12.44 -11.46
CA ALA A 11 -30.39 -13.01 -12.53
C ALA A 11 -29.01 -12.34 -12.67
N ASP A 12 -28.82 -11.19 -12.03
CA ASP A 12 -27.60 -10.40 -12.00
C ASP A 12 -26.58 -10.87 -10.96
N LEU A 13 -26.94 -11.84 -10.12
CA LEU A 13 -26.03 -12.42 -9.13
C LEU A 13 -24.96 -13.28 -9.80
N ALA A 14 -23.70 -12.88 -9.69
CA ALA A 14 -22.56 -13.62 -10.21
C ALA A 14 -22.03 -14.66 -9.19
N SER A 15 -21.39 -15.71 -9.70
CA SER A 15 -20.62 -16.62 -8.85
C SER A 15 -19.55 -15.85 -8.09
N ARG A 16 -19.50 -15.99 -6.76
CA ARG A 16 -18.64 -15.31 -5.77
C ARG A 16 -19.25 -14.07 -5.11
N ASP A 17 -20.45 -13.62 -5.50
CA ASP A 17 -21.13 -12.57 -4.74
C ASP A 17 -21.45 -13.05 -3.33
N GLN A 18 -21.44 -12.15 -2.35
CA GLN A 18 -21.81 -12.46 -0.97
C GLN A 18 -23.21 -11.97 -0.70
N ILE A 19 -24.03 -12.86 -0.16
CA ILE A 19 -25.36 -12.51 0.30
C ILE A 19 -25.34 -12.49 1.83
N THR A 20 -25.80 -11.40 2.41
CA THR A 20 -26.01 -11.29 3.85
C THR A 20 -27.44 -11.64 4.16
N PHE A 21 -27.65 -12.67 4.99
CA PHE A 21 -28.95 -13.04 5.52
C PHE A 21 -29.09 -12.44 6.91
N MET A 22 -30.25 -11.82 7.16
CA MET A 22 -30.58 -11.20 8.44
C MET A 22 -31.73 -11.97 9.11
N SER A 23 -31.51 -12.38 10.36
CA SER A 23 -32.56 -12.94 11.21
C SER A 23 -33.55 -11.85 11.67
N PRO A 24 -34.81 -12.19 11.92
CA PRO A 24 -35.75 -11.28 12.59
C PRO A 24 -35.28 -10.78 13.97
N THR A 25 -34.35 -11.50 14.60
CA THR A 25 -33.74 -11.15 15.89
C THR A 25 -32.41 -10.39 15.77
N GLY A 26 -32.00 -9.97 14.54
CA GLY A 26 -30.79 -9.20 14.30
C GLY A 26 -29.50 -10.01 14.09
N GLY A 27 -29.58 -11.35 14.02
CA GLY A 27 -28.43 -12.19 13.65
C GLY A 27 -28.07 -12.00 12.17
N LEU A 28 -26.77 -11.93 11.85
CA LEU A 28 -26.27 -11.79 10.49
C LEU A 28 -25.43 -13.01 10.11
N GLU A 29 -25.70 -13.59 8.94
CA GLU A 29 -24.85 -14.63 8.36
C GLU A 29 -24.52 -14.27 6.90
N ARG A 30 -23.22 -14.27 6.53
CA ARG A 30 -22.75 -13.97 5.19
C ARG A 30 -22.35 -15.23 4.48
N LEU A 31 -22.93 -15.47 3.31
CA LEU A 31 -22.71 -16.68 2.53
C LEU A 31 -22.29 -16.33 1.11
N VAL A 32 -21.34 -17.08 0.56
CA VAL A 32 -20.80 -16.86 -0.79
C VAL A 32 -21.61 -17.65 -1.81
N VAL A 33 -22.01 -17.00 -2.88
CA VAL A 33 -22.72 -17.60 -4.01
C VAL A 33 -21.76 -18.46 -4.84
N ALA A 34 -22.12 -19.69 -5.08
CA ALA A 34 -21.37 -20.58 -5.97
C ALA A 34 -21.96 -20.57 -7.40
N ALA A 35 -23.27 -20.60 -7.54
CA ALA A 35 -23.98 -20.53 -8.82
C ALA A 35 -25.40 -20.01 -8.60
N THR A 36 -25.95 -19.36 -9.61
CA THR A 36 -27.35 -18.86 -9.63
C THR A 36 -28.10 -19.42 -10.80
N GLU A 37 -29.32 -19.89 -10.56
CA GLU A 37 -30.27 -20.32 -11.58
C GLU A 37 -31.57 -19.54 -11.40
N SER A 38 -31.92 -18.69 -12.35
CA SER A 38 -33.20 -17.97 -12.33
C SER A 38 -34.31 -18.89 -12.86
N LYS A 39 -35.34 -19.08 -12.08
CA LYS A 39 -36.51 -19.90 -12.48
C LYS A 39 -37.81 -19.12 -12.22
N GLY A 40 -38.23 -18.34 -13.23
CA GLY A 40 -39.43 -17.49 -13.13
C GLY A 40 -39.23 -16.34 -12.13
N ASP A 41 -40.13 -16.25 -11.17
CA ASP A 41 -40.13 -15.16 -10.16
C ASP A 41 -39.25 -15.49 -8.92
N ASN A 42 -38.49 -16.58 -8.97
CA ASN A 42 -37.60 -17.01 -7.90
C ASN A 42 -36.20 -17.27 -8.44
N THR A 43 -35.17 -16.93 -7.66
CA THR A 43 -33.78 -17.24 -7.98
C THR A 43 -33.27 -18.34 -7.06
N LEU A 44 -32.82 -19.43 -7.63
CA LEU A 44 -32.13 -20.52 -6.93
C LEU A 44 -30.66 -20.20 -6.81
N ILE A 45 -30.17 -20.10 -5.58
CA ILE A 45 -28.77 -19.81 -5.29
C ILE A 45 -28.12 -21.01 -4.67
N SER A 46 -27.09 -21.51 -5.30
CA SER A 46 -26.21 -22.53 -4.74
C SER A 46 -25.14 -21.83 -3.92
N LEU A 47 -24.98 -22.22 -2.64
CA LEU A 47 -24.02 -21.63 -1.71
C LEU A 47 -22.74 -22.49 -1.65
N LYS A 48 -21.59 -21.83 -1.51
CA LYS A 48 -20.29 -22.50 -1.39
C LYS A 48 -20.10 -23.17 -0.04
N SER A 49 -20.74 -22.64 1.00
CA SER A 49 -20.74 -23.20 2.37
C SER A 49 -22.16 -23.53 2.83
N ASN A 50 -22.31 -24.50 3.70
CA ASN A 50 -23.62 -24.80 4.30
C ASN A 50 -23.99 -23.70 5.28
N PRO A 51 -25.21 -23.13 5.18
CA PRO A 51 -25.71 -22.20 6.18
C PRO A 51 -25.87 -22.95 7.51
N SER A 52 -25.23 -22.45 8.55
CA SER A 52 -25.29 -23.08 9.87
C SER A 52 -26.49 -22.65 10.68
N LYS A 53 -27.06 -21.47 10.38
CA LYS A 53 -28.09 -20.81 11.18
C LYS A 53 -29.26 -20.24 10.37
N VAL A 54 -29.18 -20.21 9.04
CA VAL A 54 -30.23 -19.61 8.19
C VAL A 54 -31.49 -20.48 8.21
N SER A 55 -32.60 -19.94 8.61
CA SER A 55 -33.93 -20.54 8.56
C SER A 55 -34.83 -19.87 7.51
N THR A 56 -36.00 -20.44 7.26
CA THR A 56 -36.97 -19.92 6.28
C THR A 56 -37.53 -18.52 6.63
N GLU A 57 -37.30 -18.04 7.84
CA GLU A 57 -37.72 -16.70 8.30
C GLU A 57 -36.66 -15.60 8.11
N TRP A 58 -35.50 -15.95 7.60
CA TRP A 58 -34.42 -15.00 7.37
C TRP A 58 -34.64 -14.24 6.07
N TYR A 59 -34.33 -12.96 6.08
CA TYR A 59 -34.41 -12.07 4.91
C TYR A 59 -33.03 -11.93 4.26
N ALA A 60 -32.98 -12.07 2.93
CA ALA A 60 -31.78 -11.71 2.19
C ALA A 60 -31.72 -10.18 2.06
N MET A 61 -30.64 -9.58 2.52
CA MET A 61 -30.42 -8.17 2.31
C MET A 61 -30.14 -7.88 0.85
N PRO A 62 -30.65 -6.76 0.27
CA PRO A 62 -30.29 -6.38 -1.08
C PRO A 62 -28.78 -6.20 -1.18
N LEU A 63 -28.19 -6.83 -2.19
CA LEU A 63 -26.75 -6.70 -2.50
C LEU A 63 -26.50 -5.28 -2.98
N GLU A 64 -25.83 -4.48 -2.18
CA GLU A 64 -25.13 -3.33 -2.72
C GLU A 64 -23.96 -3.84 -3.55
N ARG A 65 -24.16 -3.97 -4.85
CA ARG A 65 -23.11 -4.30 -5.79
C ARG A 65 -22.19 -3.09 -5.90
N LYS A 66 -21.22 -3.00 -5.00
CA LYS A 66 -20.18 -2.00 -5.10
C LYS A 66 -19.35 -2.38 -6.35
N GLN A 67 -19.52 -1.62 -7.44
CA GLN A 67 -18.66 -1.76 -8.62
C GLN A 67 -17.22 -1.56 -8.15
N ARG A 68 -16.45 -2.64 -8.10
CA ARG A 68 -15.03 -2.57 -7.74
C ARG A 68 -14.22 -2.34 -9.00
N MET A 69 -13.29 -1.40 -8.92
CA MET A 69 -12.30 -1.22 -9.98
C MET A 69 -11.43 -2.47 -10.09
N PRO A 70 -11.04 -2.89 -11.31
CA PRO A 70 -10.07 -3.97 -11.46
C PRO A 70 -8.75 -3.59 -10.77
N VAL A 71 -8.08 -4.57 -10.16
CA VAL A 71 -6.85 -4.36 -9.37
C VAL A 71 -5.79 -3.60 -10.15
N SER A 72 -5.61 -3.93 -11.44
CA SER A 72 -4.65 -3.23 -12.30
C SER A 72 -4.97 -1.74 -12.45
N ALA A 73 -6.25 -1.38 -12.64
CA ALA A 73 -6.66 0.01 -12.72
C ALA A 73 -6.46 0.74 -11.39
N ALA A 74 -6.74 0.10 -10.24
CA ALA A 74 -6.49 0.67 -8.93
C ALA A 74 -5.00 0.96 -8.70
N LEU A 75 -4.11 0.02 -9.03
CA LEU A 75 -2.66 0.22 -8.93
C LEU A 75 -2.16 1.38 -9.80
N ILE A 76 -2.62 1.43 -11.05
CA ILE A 76 -2.27 2.52 -11.98
C ILE A 76 -2.77 3.86 -11.43
N THR A 77 -3.98 3.90 -10.89
CA THR A 77 -4.56 5.14 -10.32
C THR A 77 -3.74 5.64 -9.13
N VAL A 78 -3.31 4.76 -8.22
CA VAL A 78 -2.46 5.13 -7.08
C VAL A 78 -1.12 5.68 -7.55
N LEU A 79 -0.46 5.02 -8.51
CA LEU A 79 0.81 5.50 -9.06
C LEU A 79 0.65 6.81 -9.83
N ALA A 80 -0.42 6.98 -10.62
CA ALA A 80 -0.72 8.24 -11.31
C ALA A 80 -0.96 9.37 -10.30
N PHE A 81 -1.68 9.09 -9.22
CA PHE A 81 -1.89 10.06 -8.15
C PHE A 81 -0.57 10.44 -7.45
N ALA A 82 0.30 9.47 -7.16
CA ALA A 82 1.63 9.70 -6.61
C ALA A 82 2.49 10.59 -7.52
N LEU A 83 2.47 10.35 -8.84
CA LEU A 83 3.15 11.19 -9.83
C LEU A 83 2.64 12.64 -9.80
N ILE A 84 1.32 12.83 -9.77
CA ILE A 84 0.69 14.16 -9.71
C ILE A 84 1.12 14.90 -8.43
N LEU A 85 1.07 14.22 -7.28
CA LEU A 85 1.48 14.82 -6.01
C LEU A 85 2.96 15.21 -6.02
N GLY A 86 3.84 14.34 -6.53
CA GLY A 86 5.26 14.66 -6.66
C GLY A 86 5.52 15.87 -7.55
N PHE A 87 4.83 15.92 -8.67
CA PHE A 87 4.91 17.07 -9.58
C PHE A 87 4.44 18.36 -8.92
N LEU A 88 3.30 18.33 -8.22
CA LEU A 88 2.78 19.49 -7.49
C LEU A 88 3.76 19.98 -6.42
N HIS A 89 4.30 19.09 -5.59
CA HIS A 89 5.31 19.45 -4.58
C HIS A 89 6.56 20.04 -5.23
N GLY A 90 7.03 19.41 -6.30
CA GLY A 90 8.18 19.92 -7.05
C GLY A 90 7.92 21.33 -7.62
N LEU A 91 6.72 21.62 -8.12
CA LEU A 91 6.33 22.95 -8.59
C LEU A 91 6.28 23.97 -7.44
N LEU A 92 5.66 23.63 -6.31
CA LEU A 92 5.58 24.52 -5.14
C LEU A 92 6.96 24.94 -4.66
N VAL A 93 7.91 24.02 -4.63
CA VAL A 93 9.28 24.31 -4.19
C VAL A 93 10.06 25.09 -5.23
N THR A 94 9.93 24.77 -6.52
CA THR A 94 10.79 25.35 -7.57
C THR A 94 10.24 26.64 -8.16
N GLN A 95 8.93 26.75 -8.37
CA GLN A 95 8.31 27.92 -9.01
C GLN A 95 7.90 28.97 -7.97
N ILE A 96 7.23 28.53 -6.89
CA ILE A 96 6.79 29.44 -5.83
C ILE A 96 7.92 29.71 -4.83
N LYS A 97 9.01 28.89 -4.87
CA LYS A 97 10.19 28.99 -4.01
C LYS A 97 9.86 28.84 -2.52
N LEU A 98 8.84 28.04 -2.20
CA LEU A 98 8.53 27.69 -0.83
C LEU A 98 9.60 26.78 -0.25
N GLN A 99 9.83 26.91 1.05
CA GLN A 99 10.78 26.05 1.74
C GLN A 99 10.34 24.57 1.68
N PRO A 100 11.20 23.64 1.23
CA PRO A 100 10.86 22.23 1.04
C PRO A 100 10.21 21.58 2.26
N PHE A 101 10.75 21.83 3.44
CA PHE A 101 10.25 21.28 4.70
C PHE A 101 8.81 21.71 4.99
N VAL A 102 8.50 22.98 4.78
CA VAL A 102 7.14 23.52 5.02
C VAL A 102 6.15 22.91 4.04
N VAL A 103 6.50 22.80 2.74
CA VAL A 103 5.64 22.21 1.72
C VAL A 103 5.29 20.75 2.05
N THR A 104 6.29 19.95 2.42
CA THR A 104 6.07 18.52 2.69
C THR A 104 5.31 18.31 4.00
N LEU A 105 5.58 19.09 5.04
CA LEU A 105 4.89 18.98 6.33
C LEU A 105 3.44 19.44 6.25
N CYS A 106 3.16 20.55 5.56
CA CYS A 106 1.79 20.98 5.28
C CYS A 106 1.06 19.94 4.41
N GLY A 107 1.75 19.37 3.42
CA GLY A 107 1.22 18.29 2.59
C GLY A 107 0.81 17.07 3.40
N LEU A 108 1.64 16.64 4.34
CA LEU A 108 1.33 15.51 5.24
C LEU A 108 0.01 15.73 6.00
N LEU A 109 -0.14 16.91 6.62
CA LEU A 109 -1.37 17.22 7.38
C LEU A 109 -2.59 17.33 6.46
N PHE A 110 -2.42 17.98 5.31
CA PHE A 110 -3.49 18.17 4.34
C PHE A 110 -4.00 16.85 3.77
N TYR A 111 -3.10 15.98 3.31
CA TYR A 111 -3.48 14.68 2.73
C TYR A 111 -4.07 13.74 3.79
N ARG A 112 -3.54 13.75 5.00
CA ARG A 112 -4.11 12.97 6.11
C ARG A 112 -5.51 13.47 6.47
N GLY A 113 -5.72 14.78 6.51
CA GLY A 113 -7.04 15.37 6.75
C GLY A 113 -8.06 14.98 5.66
N ILE A 114 -7.69 15.07 4.38
CA ILE A 114 -8.54 14.66 3.26
C ILE A 114 -8.84 13.15 3.32
N SER A 115 -7.82 12.33 3.57
CA SER A 115 -8.01 10.88 3.64
C SER A 115 -9.00 10.49 4.74
N ARG A 116 -8.91 11.09 5.92
CA ARG A 116 -9.84 10.87 7.03
C ARG A 116 -11.26 11.32 6.67
N TRP A 117 -11.39 12.49 6.04
CA TRP A 117 -12.69 13.00 5.62
C TRP A 117 -13.37 12.12 4.56
N LEU A 118 -12.61 11.59 3.58
CA LEU A 118 -13.16 10.77 2.49
C LEU A 118 -13.74 9.43 2.94
N VAL A 119 -13.25 8.87 4.04
CA VAL A 119 -13.69 7.56 4.54
C VAL A 119 -14.27 7.63 5.96
N ASP A 120 -14.69 8.84 6.41
CA ASP A 120 -15.24 9.09 7.73
C ASP A 120 -14.40 8.49 8.88
N ASP A 121 -13.06 8.57 8.72
CA ASP A 121 -12.04 8.00 9.63
C ASP A 121 -12.18 6.48 9.87
N GLN A 122 -12.90 5.77 9.00
CA GLN A 122 -13.09 4.33 9.10
C GLN A 122 -11.95 3.55 8.44
N THR A 123 -11.58 2.44 9.05
CA THR A 123 -10.62 1.51 8.45
C THR A 123 -11.25 0.80 7.25
N VAL A 124 -10.60 0.86 6.09
CA VAL A 124 -11.07 0.25 4.85
C VAL A 124 -10.23 -0.98 4.54
N GLY A 125 -10.86 -2.15 4.39
CA GLY A 125 -10.21 -3.40 4.00
C GLY A 125 -10.47 -3.75 2.54
N PHE A 126 -9.62 -4.64 1.98
CA PHE A 126 -9.74 -5.11 0.59
C PHE A 126 -10.85 -6.15 0.38
N GLY A 127 -11.41 -6.70 1.48
CA GLY A 127 -12.47 -7.70 1.42
C GLY A 127 -12.00 -9.09 0.98
N ASN A 128 -12.94 -9.97 0.61
CA ASN A 128 -12.66 -11.40 0.39
C ASN A 128 -11.90 -11.72 -0.91
N GLU A 129 -11.83 -10.80 -1.88
CA GLU A 129 -11.06 -11.00 -3.10
C GLU A 129 -9.55 -10.79 -2.89
N TYR A 130 -9.16 -10.28 -1.73
CA TYR A 130 -7.78 -10.08 -1.34
C TYR A 130 -6.96 -11.36 -1.44
N GLU A 131 -7.46 -12.48 -0.86
CA GLU A 131 -6.72 -13.74 -0.80
C GLU A 131 -6.37 -14.32 -2.18
N THR A 132 -7.21 -14.05 -3.19
CA THR A 132 -7.02 -14.60 -4.53
C THR A 132 -6.23 -13.71 -5.47
N SER A 133 -6.28 -12.38 -5.28
CA SER A 133 -5.69 -11.42 -6.23
C SER A 133 -4.46 -10.69 -5.70
N LEU A 134 -4.53 -10.16 -4.49
CA LEU A 134 -3.47 -9.32 -3.90
C LEU A 134 -2.66 -10.05 -2.83
N GLY A 135 -3.28 -10.97 -2.07
CA GLY A 135 -2.62 -11.71 -1.00
C GLY A 135 -1.32 -12.41 -1.44
N PRO A 136 -1.27 -13.07 -2.60
CA PRO A 136 -0.03 -13.68 -3.08
C PRO A 136 1.11 -12.70 -3.30
N LEU A 137 0.81 -11.42 -3.59
CA LEU A 137 1.82 -10.39 -3.81
C LEU A 137 2.54 -9.99 -2.51
N ALA A 138 1.83 -9.99 -1.38
CA ALA A 138 2.38 -9.62 -0.07
C ALA A 138 2.89 -10.83 0.71
N SER A 139 2.06 -11.88 0.83
CA SER A 139 2.34 -13.06 1.65
C SER A 139 2.90 -14.25 0.86
N GLY A 140 2.92 -14.17 -0.48
CA GLY A 140 3.50 -15.20 -1.34
C GLY A 140 5.00 -15.35 -1.11
N LYS A 141 5.47 -16.61 -1.09
CA LYS A 141 6.88 -16.95 -0.87
C LYS A 141 7.39 -17.79 -2.04
N PHE A 142 8.59 -17.48 -2.51
CA PHE A 142 9.34 -18.37 -3.37
C PHE A 142 9.98 -19.46 -2.52
N ILE A 143 9.42 -20.67 -2.57
CA ILE A 143 9.87 -21.80 -1.74
C ILE A 143 11.23 -22.26 -2.25
N LEU A 144 12.26 -22.16 -1.41
CA LEU A 144 13.63 -22.63 -1.71
C LEU A 144 13.82 -24.08 -1.26
N TRP A 145 13.24 -24.46 -0.13
CA TRP A 145 13.35 -25.79 0.45
C TRP A 145 12.18 -26.10 1.34
N THR A 146 11.70 -27.35 1.25
CA THR A 146 10.64 -27.88 2.13
C THR A 146 11.28 -28.91 3.05
N GLY A 147 11.27 -28.65 4.34
CA GLY A 147 11.77 -29.59 5.34
C GLY A 147 10.87 -30.82 5.47
N SER A 148 11.42 -31.90 6.01
CA SER A 148 10.68 -33.17 6.24
C SER A 148 9.49 -33.02 7.18
N ASN A 149 9.43 -31.94 7.97
CA ASN A 149 8.35 -31.63 8.90
C ASN A 149 7.24 -30.77 8.29
N GLY A 150 7.23 -30.53 6.96
CA GLY A 150 6.24 -29.70 6.29
C GLY A 150 6.49 -28.19 6.39
N GLU A 151 7.55 -27.75 7.07
CA GLU A 151 7.95 -26.35 7.10
C GLU A 151 8.63 -25.98 5.79
N SER A 152 8.12 -24.95 5.11
CA SER A 152 8.69 -24.44 3.88
C SER A 152 9.47 -23.15 4.17
N PHE A 153 10.78 -23.17 3.90
CA PHE A 153 11.61 -21.97 3.89
C PHE A 153 11.52 -21.30 2.52
N GLY A 154 11.05 -20.06 2.50
CA GLY A 154 10.90 -19.30 1.25
C GLY A 154 11.16 -17.81 1.43
N ILE A 155 11.62 -17.18 0.35
CA ILE A 155 11.82 -15.73 0.30
C ILE A 155 10.52 -15.07 -0.12
N PRO A 156 10.01 -14.05 0.61
CA PRO A 156 8.77 -13.35 0.26
C PRO A 156 8.94 -12.55 -1.04
N TYR A 157 7.89 -12.48 -1.86
CA TYR A 157 7.92 -11.71 -3.11
C TYR A 157 8.26 -10.22 -2.93
N PRO A 158 7.84 -9.52 -1.88
CA PRO A 158 8.25 -8.13 -1.63
C PRO A 158 9.77 -7.93 -1.59
N PHE A 159 10.54 -8.95 -1.16
CA PHE A 159 12.00 -8.88 -1.17
C PHE A 159 12.57 -8.76 -2.59
N PHE A 160 12.01 -9.49 -3.56
CA PHE A 160 12.43 -9.39 -4.95
C PHE A 160 12.07 -8.05 -5.57
N ILE A 161 10.91 -7.50 -5.18
CA ILE A 161 10.48 -6.15 -5.59
C ILE A 161 11.45 -5.10 -5.03
N LEU A 162 11.81 -5.21 -3.75
CA LEU A 162 12.81 -4.34 -3.12
C LEU A 162 14.15 -4.40 -3.86
N LEU A 163 14.65 -5.61 -4.14
CA LEU A 163 15.92 -5.80 -4.83
C LEU A 163 15.90 -5.20 -6.25
N PHE A 164 14.81 -5.41 -6.97
CA PHE A 164 14.62 -4.85 -8.31
C PHE A 164 14.60 -3.31 -8.29
N VAL A 165 13.83 -2.70 -7.38
CA VAL A 165 13.75 -1.25 -7.22
C VAL A 165 15.10 -0.67 -6.79
N ALA A 166 15.81 -1.35 -5.88
CA ALA A 166 17.14 -0.95 -5.44
C ALA A 166 18.16 -1.00 -6.59
N LEU A 167 18.11 -2.03 -7.42
CA LEU A 167 18.96 -2.14 -8.61
C LEU A 167 18.68 -1.00 -9.60
N LEU A 168 17.40 -0.73 -9.88
CA LEU A 168 17.01 0.40 -10.73
C LEU A 168 17.49 1.73 -10.16
N GLY A 169 17.31 1.94 -8.85
CA GLY A 169 17.79 3.14 -8.16
C GLY A 169 19.30 3.29 -8.22
N ALA A 170 20.03 2.21 -8.02
CA ALA A 170 21.50 2.20 -8.11
C ALA A 170 22.00 2.53 -9.52
N VAL A 171 21.38 1.95 -10.54
CA VAL A 171 21.69 2.27 -11.95
C VAL A 171 21.32 3.73 -12.25
N PHE A 172 20.14 4.16 -11.84
CA PHE A 172 19.68 5.54 -12.03
C PHE A 172 20.66 6.55 -11.40
N LEU A 173 21.01 6.35 -10.13
CA LEU A 173 21.86 7.30 -9.39
C LEU A 173 23.29 7.32 -9.94
N ASN A 174 23.88 6.15 -10.22
CA ASN A 174 25.32 6.06 -10.56
C ASN A 174 25.59 6.13 -12.07
N LYS A 175 24.67 5.66 -12.91
CA LYS A 175 24.91 5.51 -14.36
C LYS A 175 24.19 6.54 -15.21
N THR A 176 23.15 7.22 -14.70
CA THR A 176 22.43 8.22 -15.49
C THR A 176 22.95 9.64 -15.28
N ILE A 177 22.72 10.49 -16.27
CA ILE A 177 23.04 11.92 -16.19
C ILE A 177 22.21 12.60 -15.10
N TYR A 178 20.93 12.23 -14.97
CA TYR A 178 20.01 12.78 -13.97
C TYR A 178 20.46 12.48 -12.54
N GLY A 179 20.92 11.27 -12.26
CA GLY A 179 21.49 10.90 -10.95
C GLY A 179 22.70 11.77 -10.59
N ARG A 180 23.63 11.95 -11.54
CA ARG A 180 24.78 12.84 -11.34
C ARG A 180 24.38 14.29 -11.11
N TYR A 181 23.36 14.78 -11.81
CA TYR A 181 22.84 16.13 -11.61
C TYR A 181 22.16 16.29 -10.23
N MET A 182 21.45 15.26 -9.74
CA MET A 182 20.89 15.28 -8.38
C MET A 182 21.97 15.35 -7.31
N LEU A 183 23.06 14.58 -7.46
CA LEU A 183 24.21 14.66 -6.54
C LEU A 183 24.91 16.02 -6.59
N ALA A 184 25.11 16.57 -7.79
CA ALA A 184 25.70 17.88 -7.98
C ALA A 184 24.86 19.01 -7.35
N LEU A 185 23.54 18.95 -7.58
CA LEU A 185 22.56 19.89 -6.98
C LEU A 185 22.58 19.83 -5.45
N GLY A 186 22.64 18.60 -4.88
CA GLY A 186 22.71 18.42 -3.44
C GLY A 186 24.00 18.95 -2.81
N ARG A 187 25.13 18.95 -3.55
CA ARG A 187 26.39 19.50 -3.06
C ARG A 187 26.39 21.03 -3.05
N ASN A 188 25.99 21.64 -4.15
CA ASN A 188 25.88 23.10 -4.27
C ASN A 188 24.94 23.46 -5.43
N GLU A 189 23.76 23.96 -5.10
CA GLU A 189 22.73 24.33 -6.08
C GLU A 189 23.19 25.51 -6.97
N GLU A 190 23.88 26.52 -6.42
CA GLU A 190 24.32 27.64 -7.19
C GLU A 190 25.40 27.25 -8.21
N ALA A 191 26.38 26.46 -7.79
CA ALA A 191 27.40 25.93 -8.69
C ALA A 191 26.80 25.07 -9.81
N ALA A 192 25.82 24.21 -9.48
CA ALA A 192 25.10 23.41 -10.46
C ALA A 192 24.37 24.29 -11.50
N ARG A 193 23.72 25.37 -11.03
CA ARG A 193 23.03 26.34 -11.91
C ARG A 193 24.01 27.09 -12.82
N PHE A 194 25.14 27.55 -12.30
CA PHE A 194 26.18 28.21 -13.10
C PHE A 194 26.81 27.27 -14.12
N SER A 195 26.82 25.93 -13.85
CA SER A 195 27.26 24.93 -14.81
C SER A 195 26.22 24.59 -15.88
N GLY A 196 25.10 25.33 -15.95
CA GLY A 196 24.07 25.17 -16.98
C GLY A 196 23.03 24.06 -16.64
N ILE A 197 23.07 23.48 -15.43
CA ILE A 197 22.08 22.49 -15.01
C ILE A 197 20.78 23.22 -14.64
N ASN A 198 19.65 22.74 -15.20
CA ASN A 198 18.33 23.23 -14.83
C ASN A 198 17.91 22.65 -13.47
N THR A 199 18.27 23.34 -12.39
CA THR A 199 18.04 22.90 -11.00
C THR A 199 16.57 22.65 -10.72
N ALA A 200 15.64 23.48 -11.24
CA ALA A 200 14.21 23.34 -11.06
C ALA A 200 13.69 21.99 -11.63
N ARG A 201 14.09 21.61 -12.83
CA ARG A 201 13.69 20.34 -13.43
C ARG A 201 14.23 19.16 -12.65
N ILE A 202 15.48 19.20 -12.20
CA ILE A 202 16.08 18.12 -11.41
C ILE A 202 15.36 17.96 -10.07
N THR A 203 15.03 19.06 -9.40
CA THR A 203 14.26 19.03 -8.16
C THR A 203 12.86 18.42 -8.36
N ILE A 204 12.13 18.83 -9.42
CA ILE A 204 10.81 18.25 -9.74
C ILE A 204 10.93 16.72 -9.96
N ILE A 205 11.93 16.27 -10.73
CA ILE A 205 12.16 14.84 -10.98
C ILE A 205 12.43 14.10 -9.66
N ALA A 206 13.21 14.69 -8.75
CA ALA A 206 13.49 14.10 -7.44
C ALA A 206 12.22 13.90 -6.61
N TYR A 207 11.34 14.91 -6.55
CA TYR A 207 10.04 14.81 -5.87
C TYR A 207 9.14 13.74 -6.50
N VAL A 208 9.06 13.69 -7.83
CA VAL A 208 8.28 12.69 -8.55
C VAL A 208 8.76 11.27 -8.27
N ILE A 209 10.07 11.04 -8.28
CA ILE A 209 10.65 9.72 -7.96
C ILE A 209 10.35 9.36 -6.51
N CYS A 210 10.53 10.30 -5.57
CA CYS A 210 10.26 10.09 -4.15
C CYS A 210 8.81 9.67 -3.90
N THR A 211 7.84 10.41 -4.46
CA THR A 211 6.41 10.09 -4.28
C THR A 211 6.00 8.80 -4.99
N CYS A 212 6.60 8.48 -6.14
CA CYS A 212 6.40 7.18 -6.80
C CYS A 212 6.88 6.02 -5.92
N MET A 213 8.06 6.15 -5.31
CA MET A 213 8.59 5.13 -4.39
C MET A 213 7.72 5.02 -3.14
N ALA A 214 7.26 6.14 -2.59
CA ALA A 214 6.31 6.16 -1.48
C ALA A 214 4.98 5.50 -1.84
N GLY A 215 4.47 5.74 -3.05
CA GLY A 215 3.26 5.08 -3.58
C GLY A 215 3.43 3.57 -3.69
N LEU A 216 4.56 3.09 -4.21
CA LEU A 216 4.87 1.65 -4.28
C LEU A 216 4.97 1.03 -2.87
N GLY A 217 5.67 1.69 -1.95
CA GLY A 217 5.77 1.25 -0.55
C GLY A 217 4.40 1.21 0.12
N GLY A 218 3.57 2.24 -0.10
CA GLY A 218 2.21 2.30 0.42
C GLY A 218 1.31 1.19 -0.11
N ILE A 219 1.41 0.84 -1.39
CA ILE A 219 0.69 -0.31 -1.99
C ILE A 219 1.11 -1.61 -1.29
N LEU A 220 2.41 -1.88 -1.19
CA LEU A 220 2.92 -3.11 -0.57
C LEU A 220 2.50 -3.22 0.89
N PHE A 221 2.60 -2.12 1.65
CA PHE A 221 2.18 -2.07 3.05
C PHE A 221 0.66 -2.24 3.22
N ALA A 222 -0.15 -1.62 2.35
CA ALA A 222 -1.60 -1.79 2.36
C ALA A 222 -2.01 -3.24 2.06
N VAL A 223 -1.33 -3.87 1.09
CA VAL A 223 -1.58 -5.27 0.73
C VAL A 223 -1.14 -6.21 1.86
N ASP A 224 -0.03 -5.94 2.53
CA ASP A 224 0.44 -6.74 3.67
C ASP A 224 -0.53 -6.66 4.88
N SER A 225 -0.99 -5.45 5.20
CA SER A 225 -1.91 -5.20 6.32
C SER A 225 -3.36 -5.60 6.03
N ASN A 226 -3.73 -5.92 4.77
CA ASN A 226 -5.10 -6.18 4.29
C ASN A 226 -6.12 -5.08 4.67
N SER A 227 -5.65 -3.94 5.13
CA SER A 227 -6.50 -2.83 5.55
C SER A 227 -5.72 -1.52 5.58
N VAL A 228 -6.42 -0.41 5.41
CA VAL A 228 -5.86 0.94 5.50
C VAL A 228 -6.68 1.75 6.49
N SER A 229 -6.03 2.21 7.58
CA SER A 229 -6.61 3.14 8.54
C SER A 229 -6.05 4.55 8.28
N PRO A 230 -6.87 5.53 7.91
CA PRO A 230 -6.39 6.87 7.56
C PRO A 230 -5.67 7.59 8.69
N SER A 231 -6.03 7.28 9.95
CA SER A 231 -5.46 7.92 11.13
C SER A 231 -4.06 7.40 11.48
N SER A 232 -3.80 6.11 11.32
CA SER A 232 -2.56 5.45 11.79
C SER A 232 -1.66 4.92 10.69
N PHE A 233 -2.20 4.70 9.47
CA PHE A 233 -1.45 4.11 8.36
C PHE A 233 -0.23 4.97 7.98
N GLY A 234 0.94 4.34 7.98
CA GLY A 234 2.20 5.01 7.62
C GLY A 234 2.65 6.11 8.59
N SER A 235 2.11 6.18 9.83
CA SER A 235 2.54 7.17 10.82
C SER A 235 4.00 6.96 11.19
N PHE A 236 4.75 8.05 11.23
CA PHE A 236 6.19 8.10 11.54
C PHE A 236 7.11 7.42 10.52
N PHE A 237 6.60 6.84 9.44
CA PHE A 237 7.44 6.19 8.42
C PHE A 237 8.39 7.19 7.74
N GLU A 238 8.04 8.46 7.69
CA GLU A 238 8.93 9.53 7.24
C GLU A 238 10.19 9.64 8.11
N LEU A 239 10.04 9.52 9.44
CA LEU A 239 11.17 9.57 10.37
C LEU A 239 12.06 8.34 10.25
N TYR A 240 11.46 7.15 10.17
CA TYR A 240 12.19 5.90 9.95
C TYR A 240 12.95 5.91 8.62
N ALA A 241 12.35 6.44 7.56
CA ALA A 241 13.01 6.54 6.27
C ALA A 241 14.21 7.50 6.29
N ILE A 242 14.07 8.65 6.98
CA ILE A 242 15.18 9.61 7.15
C ILE A 242 16.29 8.96 7.99
N ALA A 243 15.94 8.35 9.13
CA ALA A 243 16.92 7.69 9.99
C ALA A 243 17.66 6.57 9.26
N ALA A 244 16.95 5.71 8.52
CA ALA A 244 17.55 4.65 7.72
C ALA A 244 18.51 5.21 6.63
N ALA A 245 18.12 6.29 5.96
CA ALA A 245 18.97 6.93 4.97
C ALA A 245 20.25 7.51 5.57
N VAL A 246 20.14 8.19 6.73
CA VAL A 246 21.29 8.76 7.45
C VAL A 246 22.20 7.68 7.98
N LEU A 247 21.67 6.63 8.62
CA LEU A 247 22.44 5.45 9.04
C LEU A 247 23.13 4.78 7.85
N GLY A 248 22.50 4.79 6.70
CA GLY A 248 23.07 4.31 5.44
C GLY A 248 24.12 5.23 4.82
N GLY A 249 24.49 6.33 5.49
CA GLY A 249 25.54 7.26 5.04
C GLY A 249 25.07 8.31 4.03
N CYS A 250 23.76 8.58 3.93
CA CYS A 250 23.25 9.72 3.18
C CYS A 250 23.44 11.01 3.98
N SER A 251 24.01 12.03 3.34
CA SER A 251 24.18 13.36 3.95
C SER A 251 22.84 14.12 4.00
N LEU A 252 22.49 14.65 5.18
CA LEU A 252 21.33 15.55 5.31
C LEU A 252 21.53 16.88 4.56
N ARG A 253 22.79 17.27 4.31
CA ARG A 253 23.11 18.46 3.48
C ARG A 253 22.89 18.20 1.99
N GLY A 254 22.76 16.94 1.60
CA GLY A 254 22.62 16.51 0.22
C GLY A 254 23.95 16.19 -0.49
N GLY A 255 23.85 15.71 -1.72
CA GLY A 255 24.99 15.46 -2.62
C GLY A 255 25.80 14.20 -2.33
N GLU A 256 25.51 13.48 -1.26
CA GLU A 256 26.20 12.24 -0.88
C GLU A 256 25.22 11.18 -0.41
N GLY A 257 25.45 9.95 -0.83
CA GLY A 257 24.64 8.79 -0.46
C GLY A 257 24.79 7.64 -1.44
N SER A 258 24.45 6.44 -0.99
CA SER A 258 24.46 5.26 -1.83
C SER A 258 23.22 4.39 -1.59
N ILE A 259 22.72 3.76 -2.64
CA ILE A 259 21.55 2.86 -2.53
C ILE A 259 21.88 1.65 -1.63
N LEU A 260 23.09 1.09 -1.73
CA LEU A 260 23.52 0.01 -0.83
C LEU A 260 23.54 0.45 0.63
N GLY A 261 24.02 1.68 0.89
CA GLY A 261 23.99 2.25 2.24
C GLY A 261 22.56 2.33 2.79
N VAL A 262 21.61 2.86 1.99
CA VAL A 262 20.21 2.95 2.39
C VAL A 262 19.61 1.58 2.68
N LEU A 263 19.89 0.55 1.86
CA LEU A 263 19.43 -0.82 2.11
C LEU A 263 19.96 -1.36 3.44
N ILE A 264 21.25 -1.17 3.71
CA ILE A 264 21.86 -1.60 4.99
C ILE A 264 21.25 -0.83 6.15
N GLY A 265 21.09 0.50 6.03
CA GLY A 265 20.47 1.35 7.05
C GLY A 265 19.04 0.92 7.35
N THR A 266 18.25 0.60 6.32
CA THR A 266 16.88 0.08 6.48
C THR A 266 16.88 -1.28 7.18
N ALA A 267 17.81 -2.17 6.83
CA ALA A 267 17.93 -3.48 7.49
C ALA A 267 18.32 -3.34 8.97
N VAL A 268 19.22 -2.42 9.29
CA VAL A 268 19.59 -2.10 10.69
C VAL A 268 18.39 -1.58 11.47
N MET A 269 17.64 -0.60 10.92
CA MET A 269 16.44 -0.06 11.57
C MET A 269 15.39 -1.15 11.82
N GLN A 270 15.14 -2.01 10.84
CA GLN A 270 14.18 -3.10 10.98
C GLN A 270 14.63 -4.16 12.00
N THR A 271 15.94 -4.42 12.08
CA THR A 271 16.51 -5.33 13.08
C THR A 271 16.37 -4.76 14.48
N LEU A 272 16.62 -3.46 14.66
CA LEU A 272 16.41 -2.77 15.93
C LEU A 272 14.95 -2.83 16.38
N TYR A 273 14.02 -2.54 15.46
CA TYR A 273 12.59 -2.65 15.75
C TYR A 273 12.21 -4.08 16.21
N ASN A 274 12.62 -5.10 15.46
CA ASN A 274 12.35 -6.49 15.82
C ASN A 274 12.98 -6.87 17.16
N PHE A 275 14.18 -6.33 17.48
CA PHE A 275 14.84 -6.56 18.76
C PHE A 275 14.03 -5.97 19.93
N ILE A 276 13.50 -4.75 19.76
CA ILE A 276 12.64 -4.10 20.79
C ILE A 276 11.40 -4.95 21.06
N VAL A 277 10.74 -5.43 20.00
CA VAL A 277 9.55 -6.31 20.12
C VAL A 277 9.90 -7.63 20.83
N LEU A 278 11.03 -8.26 20.49
CA LEU A 278 11.49 -9.50 21.10
C LEU A 278 11.83 -9.34 22.59
N MET A 279 12.40 -8.19 22.97
CA MET A 279 12.69 -7.85 24.37
C MET A 279 11.44 -7.51 25.18
N ARG A 280 10.25 -7.52 24.57
CA ARG A 280 8.97 -7.16 25.20
C ARG A 280 9.00 -5.78 25.87
N ILE A 281 9.74 -4.85 25.29
CA ILE A 281 9.74 -3.45 25.72
C ILE A 281 8.36 -2.89 25.40
N SER A 282 7.78 -2.12 26.33
CA SER A 282 6.45 -1.53 26.11
C SER A 282 6.45 -0.60 24.88
N ASP A 283 5.40 -0.67 24.06
CA ASP A 283 5.23 0.12 22.84
C ASP A 283 5.38 1.64 23.09
N THR A 284 5.12 2.08 24.31
CA THR A 284 5.31 3.48 24.73
C THR A 284 6.77 3.93 24.79
N LEU A 285 7.71 3.01 24.95
CA LEU A 285 9.16 3.27 24.96
C LEU A 285 9.81 3.10 23.60
N GLU A 286 9.11 2.55 22.62
CA GLU A 286 9.59 2.35 21.24
C GLU A 286 10.11 3.65 20.62
N PHE A 287 9.40 4.77 20.86
CA PHE A 287 9.79 6.10 20.35
C PHE A 287 10.93 6.78 21.14
N ALA A 288 11.34 6.21 22.26
CA ALA A 288 12.42 6.76 23.09
C ALA A 288 13.78 6.13 22.79
N ILE A 289 13.79 5.01 22.09
CA ILE A 289 14.98 4.25 21.67
C ILE A 289 15.31 4.52 20.21
#